data_4be70a96f97b6e10c407aecf6a25d263
#
_entry.id   4be70a96f97b6e10c407aecf6a25d263
#
_cell.length_a   1.000
_cell.length_b   1.000
_cell.length_c   1.000
_cell.angle_alpha   90.00
_cell.angle_beta   90.00
_cell.angle_gamma   90.00
#
_symmetry.space_group_name_H-M   'P 1'
#
loop_
_entity.id
_entity.type
_entity.pdbx_description
1 polymer ?
#
loop_
_entity_poly.entity_id
_entity_poly.type
_entity_poly.pdbx_seq_one_letter_code
_entity_poly.pdbx_strand_id
1 'polypeptide(L)'
;MKILHVTNLNEKHSGRLFYNTGRRINNGLIKLDHKVLTLSDRDLLTNYKSLTDVTGSKKLNLTFIETVRNFKPDLILLGHADSIKSENLELIKNEDPHIKISQWFLDRMDTKWKNNKIRFLDKIKYMDYSFCTTEPKALNLDKYKVSFIPNPVDSSIDDLKVYENKNPEFDLFFAMSHGVHRGVLKKG
;
A
#
# COMPACT_ATOMS: atom_id res chain seq x y z
N MET A 1 -5.81 17.07 7.86
CA MET A 1 -4.46 17.05 7.28
C MET A 1 -4.55 16.93 5.76
N LYS A 2 -3.51 17.35 5.03
CA LYS A 2 -3.28 17.02 3.63
C LYS A 2 -2.45 15.73 3.56
N ILE A 3 -2.95 14.71 2.91
CA ILE A 3 -2.29 13.41 2.81
C ILE A 3 -2.04 13.08 1.33
N LEU A 4 -0.78 12.83 0.96
CA LEU A 4 -0.45 12.21 -0.31
C LEU A 4 -0.36 10.71 -0.11
N HIS A 5 -1.37 9.97 -0.59
CA HIS A 5 -1.41 8.52 -0.51
C HIS A 5 -0.87 7.91 -1.81
N VAL A 6 0.31 7.32 -1.74
CA VAL A 6 0.95 6.64 -2.88
C VAL A 6 0.71 5.15 -2.76
N THR A 7 -0.09 4.60 -3.64
CA THR A 7 -0.46 3.18 -3.62
C THR A 7 -0.98 2.73 -4.98
N ASN A 8 -0.90 1.43 -5.25
CA ASN A 8 -1.46 0.88 -6.47
C ASN A 8 -3.00 0.77 -6.39
N LEU A 9 -3.71 1.55 -7.18
CA LEU A 9 -5.18 1.49 -7.30
C LEU A 9 -5.69 0.48 -8.33
N ASN A 10 -4.79 -0.13 -9.11
CA ASN A 10 -5.12 -1.10 -10.15
C ASN A 10 -6.08 -0.57 -11.25
N GLU A 11 -6.01 0.72 -11.59
CA GLU A 11 -6.86 1.39 -12.58
C GLU A 11 -6.72 0.77 -13.98
N LYS A 12 -5.52 0.30 -14.33
CA LYS A 12 -5.24 -0.41 -15.58
C LYS A 12 -6.07 -1.69 -15.79
N HIS A 13 -6.76 -2.17 -14.78
CA HIS A 13 -7.62 -3.35 -14.85
C HIS A 13 -9.10 -3.02 -15.09
N SER A 14 -9.42 -1.80 -15.52
CA SER A 14 -10.75 -1.36 -15.94
C SER A 14 -11.85 -1.70 -14.92
N GLY A 15 -11.59 -1.43 -13.64
CA GLY A 15 -12.53 -1.64 -12.53
C GLY A 15 -12.52 -3.04 -11.91
N ARG A 16 -11.96 -4.07 -12.58
CA ARG A 16 -11.95 -5.45 -12.07
C ARG A 16 -11.34 -5.61 -10.67
N LEU A 17 -10.40 -4.75 -10.29
CA LEU A 17 -9.75 -4.75 -8.98
C LEU A 17 -10.10 -3.49 -8.17
N PHE A 18 -11.33 -2.99 -8.34
CA PHE A 18 -11.80 -1.79 -7.65
C PHE A 18 -11.66 -1.90 -6.12
N TYR A 19 -11.96 -3.05 -5.55
CA TYR A 19 -11.97 -3.32 -4.10
C TYR A 19 -10.57 -3.66 -3.53
N ASN A 20 -9.51 -3.06 -4.06
CA ASN A 20 -8.17 -3.27 -3.53
C ASN A 20 -7.96 -2.53 -2.19
N THR A 21 -6.93 -2.97 -1.45
CA THR A 21 -6.59 -2.43 -0.13
C THR A 21 -6.25 -0.95 -0.15
N GLY A 22 -5.53 -0.49 -1.17
CA GLY A 22 -5.18 0.92 -1.31
C GLY A 22 -6.43 1.81 -1.33
N ARG A 23 -7.49 1.38 -2.02
CA ARG A 23 -8.76 2.11 -2.07
C ARG A 23 -9.49 2.11 -0.73
N ARG A 24 -9.52 0.97 0.00
CA ARG A 24 -10.12 0.92 1.34
C ARG A 24 -9.46 1.91 2.30
N ILE A 25 -8.13 1.93 2.34
CA ILE A 25 -7.37 2.88 3.16
C ILE A 25 -7.66 4.32 2.71
N ASN A 26 -7.63 4.58 1.40
CA ASN A 26 -7.91 5.90 0.84
C ASN A 26 -9.30 6.42 1.26
N ASN A 27 -10.32 5.57 1.14
CA ASN A 27 -11.69 5.91 1.54
C ASN A 27 -11.77 6.17 3.06
N GLY A 28 -11.09 5.36 3.87
CA GLY A 28 -11.02 5.57 5.32
C GLY A 28 -10.43 6.93 5.68
N LEU A 29 -9.35 7.34 5.02
CA LEU A 29 -8.73 8.65 5.23
C LEU A 29 -9.67 9.80 4.84
N ILE A 30 -10.42 9.66 3.74
CA ILE A 30 -11.42 10.66 3.31
C ILE A 30 -12.57 10.74 4.33
N LYS A 31 -13.07 9.59 4.81
CA LYS A 31 -14.13 9.53 5.84
C LYS A 31 -13.70 10.14 7.18
N LEU A 32 -12.41 10.25 7.42
CA LEU A 32 -11.82 10.97 8.57
C LEU A 32 -11.55 12.46 8.28
N ASP A 33 -12.20 13.02 7.26
CA ASP A 33 -12.11 14.43 6.85
C ASP A 33 -10.70 14.91 6.51
N HIS A 34 -9.85 14.01 6.00
CA HIS A 34 -8.56 14.39 5.47
C HIS A 34 -8.65 14.81 3.99
N LYS A 35 -7.82 15.77 3.59
CA LYS A 35 -7.64 16.13 2.17
C LYS A 35 -6.66 15.13 1.54
N VAL A 36 -7.17 14.16 0.82
CA VAL A 36 -6.36 13.07 0.27
C VAL A 36 -6.16 13.25 -1.22
N LEU A 37 -4.89 13.36 -1.63
CA LEU A 37 -4.47 13.21 -3.02
C LEU A 37 -3.86 11.82 -3.19
N THR A 38 -4.35 11.07 -4.18
CA THR A 38 -3.86 9.70 -4.44
C THR A 38 -3.00 9.67 -5.68
N LEU A 39 -1.85 8.98 -5.58
CA LEU A 39 -0.95 8.71 -6.69
C LEU A 39 -0.83 7.19 -6.87
N SER A 40 -1.39 6.67 -7.99
CA SER A 40 -1.33 5.24 -8.30
C SER A 40 -0.01 4.90 -8.99
N ASP A 41 0.99 4.48 -8.20
CA ASP A 41 2.37 4.31 -8.65
C ASP A 41 2.52 3.31 -9.81
N ARG A 42 1.91 2.13 -9.69
CA ARG A 42 2.03 1.08 -10.71
C ARG A 42 1.22 1.34 -11.98
N ASP A 43 0.11 2.07 -11.87
CA ASP A 43 -0.65 2.50 -13.04
C ASP A 43 0.13 3.57 -13.80
N LEU A 44 0.71 4.55 -13.08
CA LEU A 44 1.57 5.56 -13.68
C LEU A 44 2.83 4.97 -14.31
N LEU A 45 3.48 3.98 -13.67
CA LEU A 45 4.60 3.27 -14.30
C LEU A 45 4.23 2.73 -15.67
N THR A 46 3.04 2.12 -15.78
CA THR A 46 2.56 1.54 -17.03
C THR A 46 2.30 2.63 -18.08
N ASN A 47 1.70 3.74 -17.67
CA ASN A 47 1.33 4.83 -18.56
C ASN A 47 2.52 5.71 -19.00
N TYR A 48 3.59 5.72 -18.21
CA TYR A 48 4.78 6.55 -18.47
C TYR A 48 5.88 5.87 -19.27
N LYS A 49 5.68 4.61 -19.66
CA LYS A 49 6.62 3.91 -20.54
C LYS A 49 6.80 4.63 -21.86
N SER A 50 8.05 4.82 -22.26
CA SER A 50 8.43 5.45 -23.53
C SER A 50 9.73 4.86 -24.05
N LEU A 51 10.14 5.25 -25.26
CA LEU A 51 11.43 4.83 -25.83
C LEU A 51 12.62 5.26 -24.96
N THR A 52 12.53 6.38 -24.25
CA THR A 52 13.60 6.93 -23.38
C THR A 52 13.43 6.55 -21.91
N ASP A 53 12.27 6.03 -21.50
CA ASP A 53 12.00 5.53 -20.16
C ASP A 53 11.17 4.23 -20.25
N VAL A 54 11.84 3.16 -20.62
CA VAL A 54 11.22 1.84 -20.89
C VAL A 54 10.43 1.31 -19.70
N THR A 55 10.82 1.67 -18.48
CA THR A 55 10.14 1.26 -17.25
C THR A 55 9.06 2.25 -16.81
N GLY A 56 9.10 3.50 -17.27
CA GLY A 56 8.28 4.61 -16.75
C GLY A 56 8.74 5.14 -15.38
N SER A 57 9.83 4.60 -14.85
CA SER A 57 10.28 4.88 -13.49
C SER A 57 10.81 6.30 -13.33
N LYS A 58 11.54 6.81 -14.32
CA LYS A 58 12.09 8.17 -14.28
C LYS A 58 10.96 9.20 -14.18
N LYS A 59 9.98 9.10 -15.07
CA LYS A 59 8.85 10.04 -15.11
C LYS A 59 7.95 9.90 -13.88
N LEU A 60 7.70 8.67 -13.38
CA LEU A 60 6.95 8.46 -12.13
C LEU A 60 7.61 9.20 -10.96
N ASN A 61 8.91 9.02 -10.77
CA ASN A 61 9.63 9.61 -9.64
C ASN A 61 9.73 11.12 -9.74
N LEU A 62 9.83 11.70 -10.93
CA LEU A 62 9.71 13.14 -11.15
C LEU A 62 8.30 13.64 -10.78
N THR A 63 7.26 12.97 -11.28
CA THR A 63 5.86 13.30 -10.96
C THR A 63 5.60 13.23 -9.45
N PHE A 64 6.16 12.24 -8.76
CA PHE A 64 6.04 12.14 -7.31
C PHE A 64 6.63 13.36 -6.59
N ILE A 65 7.86 13.78 -6.94
CA ILE A 65 8.51 14.97 -6.35
C ILE A 65 7.69 16.23 -6.64
N GLU A 66 7.28 16.43 -7.90
CA GLU A 66 6.46 17.58 -8.30
C GLU A 66 5.13 17.61 -7.57
N THR A 67 4.49 16.43 -7.40
CA THR A 67 3.25 16.32 -6.63
C THR A 67 3.43 16.74 -5.19
N VAL A 68 4.52 16.32 -4.53
CA VAL A 68 4.82 16.73 -3.15
C VAL A 68 5.02 18.25 -3.06
N ARG A 69 5.81 18.83 -3.97
CA ARG A 69 6.09 20.28 -3.99
C ARG A 69 4.83 21.11 -4.23
N ASN A 70 3.94 20.66 -5.11
CA ASN A 70 2.72 21.38 -5.46
C ASN A 70 1.61 21.19 -4.41
N PHE A 71 1.40 19.97 -3.97
CA PHE A 71 0.34 19.64 -3.01
C PHE A 71 0.72 20.03 -1.58
N LYS A 72 2.02 20.00 -1.24
CA LYS A 72 2.55 20.28 0.11
C LYS A 72 1.79 19.47 1.18
N PRO A 73 1.93 18.14 1.17
CA PRO A 73 1.24 17.28 2.13
C PRO A 73 1.83 17.42 3.53
N ASP A 74 0.99 17.28 4.56
CA ASP A 74 1.45 17.10 5.95
C ASP A 74 2.00 15.69 6.15
N LEU A 75 1.43 14.71 5.42
CA LEU A 75 1.79 13.29 5.47
C LEU A 75 1.88 12.69 4.07
N ILE A 76 2.97 11.99 3.80
CA ILE A 76 3.11 11.07 2.67
C ILE A 76 2.89 9.66 3.22
N LEU A 77 1.86 8.96 2.73
CA LEU A 77 1.55 7.58 3.10
C LEU A 77 1.86 6.64 1.93
N LEU A 78 2.84 5.75 2.10
CA LEU A 78 3.29 4.81 1.09
C LEU A 78 2.64 3.44 1.32
N GLY A 79 1.88 2.95 0.34
CA GLY A 79 1.26 1.63 0.37
C GLY A 79 1.86 0.70 -0.67
N HIS A 80 2.79 -0.18 -0.29
CA HIS A 80 3.53 -1.02 -1.24
C HIS A 80 4.14 -0.21 -2.41
N ALA A 81 4.56 1.00 -2.16
CA ALA A 81 5.07 1.94 -3.17
C ALA A 81 6.54 1.63 -3.52
N ASP A 82 6.79 0.40 -3.98
CA ASP A 82 8.14 -0.09 -4.31
C ASP A 82 8.78 0.71 -5.46
N SER A 83 7.95 1.32 -6.29
CA SER A 83 8.37 2.08 -7.47
C SER A 83 8.90 3.48 -7.13
N ILE A 84 8.62 3.97 -5.94
CA ILE A 84 9.18 5.24 -5.44
C ILE A 84 10.58 4.98 -4.90
N LYS A 85 11.54 5.70 -5.42
CA LYS A 85 12.95 5.57 -5.04
C LYS A 85 13.22 6.19 -3.67
N SER A 86 14.10 5.55 -2.91
CA SER A 86 14.49 5.99 -1.56
C SER A 86 15.17 7.36 -1.56
N GLU A 87 15.95 7.67 -2.62
CA GLU A 87 16.62 8.96 -2.77
C GLU A 87 15.62 10.13 -2.83
N ASN A 88 14.42 9.90 -3.37
CA ASN A 88 13.39 10.94 -3.43
C ASN A 88 12.78 11.22 -2.04
N LEU A 89 12.72 10.21 -1.17
CA LEU A 89 12.26 10.41 0.21
C LEU A 89 13.29 11.22 1.01
N GLU A 90 14.57 10.95 0.78
CA GLU A 90 15.66 11.72 1.36
C GLU A 90 15.63 13.18 0.89
N LEU A 91 15.48 13.39 -0.42
CA LEU A 91 15.36 14.73 -1.01
C LEU A 91 14.21 15.51 -0.37
N ILE A 92 13.01 14.89 -0.26
CA ILE A 92 11.83 15.51 0.33
C ILE A 92 12.06 15.88 1.80
N LYS A 93 12.67 14.99 2.58
CA LYS A 93 13.00 15.27 4.00
C LYS A 93 14.00 16.40 4.16
N ASN A 94 14.93 16.55 3.21
CA ASN A 94 15.88 17.64 3.20
C ASN A 94 15.26 18.98 2.77
N GLU A 95 14.31 18.96 1.83
CA GLU A 95 13.60 20.16 1.37
C GLU A 95 12.57 20.64 2.40
N ASP A 96 11.85 19.72 3.06
CA ASP A 96 10.86 20.03 4.08
C ASP A 96 10.87 18.96 5.20
N PRO A 97 11.62 19.21 6.29
CA PRO A 97 11.71 18.28 7.43
C PRO A 97 10.38 18.11 8.21
N HIS A 98 9.40 18.98 8.01
CA HIS A 98 8.10 18.92 8.68
C HIS A 98 7.18 17.85 8.08
N ILE A 99 7.35 17.51 6.80
CA ILE A 99 6.58 16.47 6.14
C ILE A 99 6.83 15.13 6.86
N LYS A 100 5.75 14.50 7.32
CA LYS A 100 5.82 13.13 7.85
C LYS A 100 5.72 12.12 6.73
N ILE A 101 6.51 11.03 6.84
CA ILE A 101 6.46 9.92 5.88
C ILE A 101 6.13 8.65 6.66
N SER A 102 5.12 7.94 6.19
CA SER A 102 4.68 6.68 6.78
C SER A 102 4.48 5.63 5.71
N GLN A 103 4.53 4.36 6.08
CA GLN A 103 4.22 3.27 5.16
C GLN A 103 3.30 2.23 5.80
N TRP A 104 2.53 1.53 4.94
CA TRP A 104 1.81 0.33 5.32
C TRP A 104 2.16 -0.84 4.38
N PHE A 105 2.21 -2.06 4.94
CA PHE A 105 2.63 -3.24 4.23
C PHE A 105 1.80 -4.45 4.69
N LEU A 106 1.09 -5.10 3.78
CA LEU A 106 0.13 -6.16 4.09
C LEU A 106 0.57 -7.55 3.66
N ASP A 107 1.69 -7.66 2.94
CA ASP A 107 2.22 -8.95 2.55
C ASP A 107 2.93 -9.62 3.74
N ARG A 108 2.82 -10.93 3.81
CA ARG A 108 3.48 -11.75 4.82
C ARG A 108 5.01 -11.62 4.73
N MET A 109 5.67 -11.44 5.88
CA MET A 109 7.10 -11.14 5.99
C MET A 109 7.91 -12.17 6.78
N ASP A 110 7.42 -13.39 6.95
CA ASP A 110 8.14 -14.45 7.67
C ASP A 110 9.34 -15.02 6.88
N THR A 111 9.93 -16.08 7.44
CA THR A 111 11.13 -16.71 6.88
C THR A 111 10.96 -17.24 5.46
N LYS A 112 9.76 -17.64 5.07
CA LYS A 112 9.44 -18.10 3.70
C LYS A 112 9.32 -16.92 2.73
N TRP A 113 9.07 -15.72 3.22
CA TRP A 113 8.79 -14.51 2.45
C TRP A 113 9.82 -13.40 2.71
N LYS A 114 11.09 -13.78 2.78
CA LYS A 114 12.22 -12.87 3.06
C LYS A 114 12.25 -11.62 2.17
N ASN A 115 11.91 -11.78 0.90
CA ASN A 115 11.88 -10.65 -0.05
C ASN A 115 10.86 -9.57 0.35
N ASN A 116 9.72 -9.95 0.95
CA ASN A 116 8.74 -8.98 1.43
C ASN A 116 9.30 -8.17 2.60
N LYS A 117 10.02 -8.81 3.52
CA LYS A 117 10.70 -8.11 4.61
C LYS A 117 11.79 -7.16 4.08
N ILE A 118 12.55 -7.56 3.09
CA ILE A 118 13.57 -6.70 2.43
C ILE A 118 12.90 -5.47 1.84
N ARG A 119 11.81 -5.64 1.08
CA ARG A 119 11.04 -4.53 0.49
C ARG A 119 10.49 -3.57 1.56
N PHE A 120 9.96 -4.11 2.66
CA PHE A 120 9.47 -3.31 3.78
C PHE A 120 10.59 -2.48 4.43
N LEU A 121 11.77 -3.08 4.60
CA LEU A 121 12.92 -2.44 5.24
C LEU A 121 13.67 -1.46 4.34
N ASP A 122 13.52 -1.55 3.03
CA ASP A 122 14.24 -0.72 2.04
C ASP A 122 14.11 0.79 2.33
N LYS A 123 12.91 1.22 2.73
CA LYS A 123 12.60 2.62 2.99
C LYS A 123 12.48 2.98 4.47
N ILE A 124 12.64 2.01 5.38
CA ILE A 124 12.27 2.17 6.80
C ILE A 124 13.03 3.31 7.50
N LYS A 125 14.25 3.60 7.08
CA LYS A 125 15.06 4.68 7.66
C LYS A 125 14.49 6.08 7.41
N TYR A 126 13.62 6.23 6.38
CA TYR A 126 12.96 7.49 6.05
C TYR A 126 11.57 7.60 6.68
N MET A 127 11.06 6.51 7.29
CA MET A 127 9.72 6.49 7.87
C MET A 127 9.70 7.10 9.26
N ASP A 128 8.78 8.01 9.50
CA ASP A 128 8.44 8.46 10.85
C ASP A 128 7.66 7.37 11.59
N TYR A 129 6.85 6.57 10.86
CA TYR A 129 6.10 5.43 11.39
C TYR A 129 5.78 4.41 10.29
N SER A 130 5.66 3.14 10.66
CA SER A 130 5.32 2.07 9.72
C SER A 130 4.24 1.15 10.28
N PHE A 131 3.44 0.56 9.39
CA PHE A 131 2.37 -0.35 9.74
C PHE A 131 2.50 -1.65 8.94
N CYS A 132 2.25 -2.79 9.56
CA CYS A 132 2.25 -4.06 8.85
C CYS A 132 1.26 -5.07 9.47
N THR A 133 0.85 -6.05 8.68
CA THR A 133 -0.07 -7.13 9.11
C THR A 133 0.66 -8.34 9.71
N THR A 134 2.00 -8.31 9.76
CA THR A 134 2.80 -9.31 10.47
C THR A 134 3.23 -8.71 11.81
N GLU A 135 3.09 -9.47 12.90
CA GLU A 135 3.46 -9.00 14.24
C GLU A 135 4.91 -8.50 14.27
N PRO A 136 5.17 -7.21 14.60
CA PRO A 136 6.51 -6.62 14.54
C PRO A 136 7.54 -7.33 15.43
N LYS A 137 7.14 -7.79 16.60
CA LYS A 137 8.00 -8.54 17.52
C LYS A 137 8.51 -9.84 16.90
N ALA A 138 7.62 -10.57 16.19
CA ALA A 138 8.00 -11.80 15.49
C ALA A 138 9.01 -11.56 14.36
N LEU A 139 9.14 -10.31 13.91
CA LEU A 139 10.07 -9.90 12.86
C LEU A 139 11.35 -9.26 13.39
N ASN A 140 11.50 -9.12 14.72
CA ASN A 140 12.61 -8.39 15.35
C ASN A 140 12.72 -6.94 14.83
N LEU A 141 11.60 -6.23 14.81
CA LEU A 141 11.50 -4.86 14.33
C LEU A 141 11.41 -3.83 15.46
N ASP A 142 11.70 -4.23 16.71
CA ASP A 142 11.55 -3.39 17.91
C ASP A 142 12.39 -2.09 17.88
N LYS A 143 13.45 -2.08 17.08
CA LYS A 143 14.28 -0.88 16.88
C LYS A 143 13.65 0.19 15.98
N TYR A 144 12.56 -0.15 15.31
CA TYR A 144 11.84 0.76 14.42
C TYR A 144 10.46 1.11 14.99
N LYS A 145 9.93 2.25 14.61
CA LYS A 145 8.55 2.63 14.95
C LYS A 145 7.57 1.89 14.03
N VAL A 146 7.25 0.65 14.37
CA VAL A 146 6.36 -0.22 13.60
C VAL A 146 5.22 -0.70 14.49
N SER A 147 4.00 -0.66 13.98
CA SER A 147 2.82 -1.25 14.63
C SER A 147 2.13 -2.26 13.73
N PHE A 148 1.49 -3.23 14.36
CA PHE A 148 0.54 -4.11 13.69
C PHE A 148 -0.71 -3.36 13.29
N ILE A 149 -1.22 -3.64 12.08
CA ILE A 149 -2.57 -3.28 11.66
C ILE A 149 -3.25 -4.51 11.06
N PRO A 150 -4.57 -4.72 11.30
CA PRO A 150 -5.32 -5.74 10.58
C PRO A 150 -5.52 -5.34 9.11
N ASN A 151 -5.98 -6.29 8.28
CA ASN A 151 -6.43 -5.96 6.93
C ASN A 151 -7.58 -4.96 7.00
N PRO A 152 -7.53 -3.85 6.25
CA PRO A 152 -8.57 -2.83 6.30
C PRO A 152 -9.85 -3.32 5.62
N VAL A 153 -10.98 -2.93 6.19
CA VAL A 153 -12.31 -3.04 5.61
C VAL A 153 -12.89 -1.67 5.35
N ASP A 154 -13.77 -1.58 4.36
CA ASP A 154 -14.50 -0.36 4.01
C ASP A 154 -15.96 -0.69 3.74
N SER A 155 -16.87 -0.10 4.51
CA SER A 155 -18.31 -0.34 4.42
C SER A 155 -18.93 0.04 3.06
N SER A 156 -18.25 0.83 2.23
CA SER A 156 -18.69 1.15 0.86
C SER A 156 -18.23 0.12 -0.19
N ILE A 157 -17.40 -0.84 0.23
CA ILE A 157 -16.83 -1.90 -0.62
C ILE A 157 -17.20 -3.28 -0.05
N ASP A 158 -17.07 -3.45 1.27
CA ASP A 158 -17.27 -4.70 1.98
C ASP A 158 -18.67 -4.67 2.64
N ASP A 159 -19.72 -4.75 1.79
CA ASP A 159 -21.13 -4.57 2.16
C ASP A 159 -21.87 -5.87 2.47
N LEU A 160 -21.23 -7.03 2.26
CA LEU A 160 -21.81 -8.32 2.59
C LEU A 160 -21.92 -8.54 4.09
N LYS A 161 -23.12 -8.33 4.64
CA LYS A 161 -23.42 -8.53 6.05
C LYS A 161 -23.85 -9.96 6.34
N VAL A 162 -23.01 -10.94 6.03
CA VAL A 162 -23.31 -12.38 6.16
C VAL A 162 -23.71 -12.76 7.58
N TYR A 163 -23.19 -12.03 8.57
CA TYR A 163 -23.55 -12.22 9.99
C TYR A 163 -25.01 -11.87 10.33
N GLU A 164 -25.72 -11.14 9.48
CA GLU A 164 -27.15 -10.84 9.64
C GLU A 164 -28.04 -12.00 9.11
N ASN A 165 -27.47 -12.94 8.33
CA ASN A 165 -28.21 -14.08 7.80
C ASN A 165 -28.48 -15.11 8.90
N LYS A 166 -29.75 -15.25 9.30
CA LYS A 166 -30.18 -16.21 10.33
C LYS A 166 -30.19 -17.66 9.87
N ASN A 167 -30.23 -17.91 8.56
CA ASN A 167 -30.23 -19.23 7.96
C ASN A 167 -29.14 -19.31 6.89
N PRO A 168 -27.88 -19.42 7.27
CA PRO A 168 -26.80 -19.54 6.30
C PRO A 168 -26.89 -20.89 5.57
N GLU A 169 -26.65 -20.88 4.26
CA GLU A 169 -26.65 -22.13 3.45
C GLU A 169 -25.45 -23.02 3.82
N PHE A 170 -24.38 -22.44 4.33
CA PHE A 170 -23.16 -23.14 4.75
C PHE A 170 -22.71 -22.65 6.13
N ASP A 171 -22.33 -23.58 7.01
CA ASP A 171 -21.74 -23.24 8.32
C ASP A 171 -20.36 -22.60 8.18
N LEU A 172 -19.62 -22.99 7.15
CA LEU A 172 -18.30 -22.47 6.84
C LEU A 172 -18.17 -22.24 5.34
N PHE A 173 -17.84 -21.01 4.95
CA PHE A 173 -17.48 -20.67 3.58
C PHE A 173 -16.03 -20.24 3.49
N PHE A 174 -15.25 -20.91 2.64
CA PHE A 174 -13.86 -20.60 2.40
C PHE A 174 -13.60 -20.35 0.91
N ALA A 175 -13.26 -19.12 0.55
CA ALA A 175 -12.89 -18.76 -0.80
C ALA A 175 -11.51 -18.10 -0.81
N MET A 176 -10.61 -18.60 -1.68
CA MET A 176 -9.30 -17.99 -1.88
C MET A 176 -8.87 -18.09 -3.34
N SER A 177 -8.09 -17.12 -3.79
CA SER A 177 -7.46 -17.21 -5.10
C SER A 177 -6.35 -18.28 -5.08
N HIS A 178 -6.33 -19.14 -6.11
CA HIS A 178 -5.22 -20.06 -6.34
C HIS A 178 -4.04 -19.26 -6.90
N GLY A 179 -3.00 -19.05 -6.10
CA GLY A 179 -1.77 -18.37 -6.50
C GLY A 179 -0.58 -19.32 -6.55
N VAL A 180 0.39 -19.02 -7.39
CA VAL A 180 1.65 -19.77 -7.54
C VAL A 180 2.37 -19.98 -6.19
N HIS A 181 2.13 -19.10 -5.24
CA HIS A 181 2.75 -19.14 -3.91
C HIS A 181 2.10 -20.12 -2.93
N ARG A 182 0.93 -20.69 -3.26
CA ARG A 182 0.11 -21.46 -2.31
C ARG A 182 0.21 -22.96 -2.50
N GLY A 183 1.14 -23.38 -3.35
CA GLY A 183 1.32 -24.78 -3.73
C GLY A 183 0.22 -25.26 -4.67
N VAL A 184 0.46 -26.38 -5.32
CA VAL A 184 -0.55 -27.07 -6.10
C VAL A 184 -1.46 -27.75 -5.10
N LEU A 185 -2.71 -27.30 -4.96
CA LEU A 185 -3.74 -28.10 -4.33
C LEU A 185 -3.80 -29.40 -5.15
N LYS A 186 -3.37 -30.52 -4.57
CA LYS A 186 -3.53 -31.83 -5.21
C LYS A 186 -5.03 -31.98 -5.47
N LYS A 187 -5.39 -32.18 -6.73
CA LYS A 187 -6.74 -32.58 -7.07
C LYS A 187 -7.00 -33.87 -6.31
N GLY A 188 -7.91 -33.79 -5.33
CA GLY A 188 -8.48 -34.98 -4.72
C GLY A 188 -9.42 -35.68 -5.71
#